data_3f4a66cabbe79c5ae79529325643d393
#
_entry.id   3f4a66cabbe79c5ae79529325643d393
#
_cell.length_a   1.000
_cell.length_b   1.000
_cell.length_c   1.000
_cell.angle_alpha   90.00
_cell.angle_beta   90.00
_cell.angle_gamma   90.00
#
_symmetry.space_group_name_H-M   'P 1'
#
loop_
_entity.id
_entity.type
_entity.pdbx_description
1 polymer ?
#
loop_
_entity_poly.entity_id
_entity_poly.type
_entity_poly.pdbx_seq_one_letter_code
_entity_poly.pdbx_strand_id
1 'polypeptide(L)'
;KEKGLNRVTVSEDEIIGKYTNEDLEDTNSNLFLKSGFNIDKDSLEKIVSAKIEKLKLANIDPISKGPYIFETIKVDKNIDKQSALADIYKVLRPGEPPTPEVAEEVFKNLYFSNERYDLSDVGRVKLNAKLDLKQDDNLRVLTKKDIVSIIQFMLDLRDGKGDVDDIDHLGNRRVRSVGELVENQFRIGLLRMERTIREKMSTYLEIESALPQGLINAKPISTSFKDFFSTSQLSQFMDQTNPLSEITHKRRVSALGPGGLTRERAGFEVRDVHPTHYGRICPIETPEGPNIGLINSLATYSKVNKYGFIESPYKKVQNGKIIDKIEYLSAIEEEKFTIAQANSKIKPNGEFEEDLVACRKNLNFQLSSKDQIDYIDVSPKQLVSVAAALIPFLENDDANRALMGSNMMRQAVPLLKPESPLVGTGMESDTALDSGVTIVAKRNGVVDKIDGKRIVVKATDVKDLSQSGVDIYNLSKFKRSNQNTCINQKPLVKVGD
;
A
#
# COMPACT_ATOMS: atom_id res chain seq x y z
N LYS A 1 -32.76 18.25 -12.54
CA LYS A 1 -32.36 16.82 -12.48
C LYS A 1 -32.77 16.16 -11.16
N GLU A 2 -32.65 16.82 -10.03
CA GLU A 2 -33.06 16.30 -8.71
C GLU A 2 -34.56 15.93 -8.63
N LYS A 3 -35.40 16.63 -9.43
CA LYS A 3 -36.86 16.36 -9.53
C LYS A 3 -37.26 15.57 -10.78
N GLY A 4 -36.30 14.95 -11.49
CA GLY A 4 -36.55 14.14 -12.70
C GLY A 4 -36.96 14.96 -13.95
N LEU A 5 -36.92 16.29 -13.89
CA LEU A 5 -37.28 17.15 -15.01
C LEU A 5 -36.07 17.28 -15.97
N ASN A 6 -36.27 16.82 -17.20
CA ASN A 6 -35.27 16.92 -18.27
C ASN A 6 -35.43 18.15 -19.16
N ARG A 7 -36.57 18.87 -19.07
CA ARG A 7 -36.89 20.05 -19.87
C ARG A 7 -37.56 21.08 -18.99
N VAL A 8 -37.16 22.33 -19.14
CA VAL A 8 -37.75 23.49 -18.43
C VAL A 8 -37.98 24.58 -19.44
N THR A 9 -39.12 25.24 -19.38
CA THR A 9 -39.40 26.46 -20.15
C THR A 9 -38.77 27.61 -19.38
N VAL A 10 -37.94 28.41 -20.04
CA VAL A 10 -37.17 29.52 -19.46
C VAL A 10 -37.53 30.78 -20.24
N SER A 11 -37.53 31.92 -19.58
CA SER A 11 -37.63 33.21 -20.23
C SER A 11 -36.32 33.58 -20.94
N GLU A 12 -36.39 34.46 -21.95
CA GLU A 12 -35.20 34.88 -22.70
C GLU A 12 -34.12 35.50 -21.78
N ASP A 13 -34.54 36.28 -20.79
CA ASP A 13 -33.63 36.92 -19.82
C ASP A 13 -32.90 35.91 -18.91
N GLU A 14 -33.50 34.77 -18.64
CA GLU A 14 -32.87 33.72 -17.79
C GLU A 14 -31.80 32.87 -18.51
N ILE A 15 -31.71 32.99 -19.83
CA ILE A 15 -30.74 32.29 -20.67
C ILE A 15 -29.42 33.05 -20.73
N ILE A 16 -29.44 34.38 -20.53
CA ILE A 16 -28.24 35.23 -20.57
C ILE A 16 -27.25 34.78 -19.46
N GLY A 17 -25.98 34.61 -19.83
CA GLY A 17 -24.92 34.18 -18.94
C GLY A 17 -24.85 32.66 -18.71
N LYS A 18 -25.75 31.88 -19.31
CA LYS A 18 -25.65 30.41 -19.27
C LYS A 18 -24.76 29.87 -20.38
N TYR A 19 -24.19 28.70 -20.17
CA TYR A 19 -23.25 28.06 -21.11
C TYR A 19 -23.94 27.00 -21.94
N THR A 20 -23.67 26.98 -23.27
CA THR A 20 -24.22 26.00 -24.19
C THR A 20 -23.42 24.71 -24.18
N ASN A 21 -24.08 23.53 -24.32
CA ASN A 21 -23.45 22.20 -24.48
C ASN A 21 -23.48 21.72 -25.94
N GLU A 22 -23.89 22.57 -26.89
CA GLU A 22 -23.92 22.25 -28.30
C GLU A 22 -23.53 23.48 -29.13
N ASP A 23 -23.01 23.21 -30.31
CA ASP A 23 -22.68 24.23 -31.28
C ASP A 23 -24.00 24.76 -31.85
N LEU A 24 -24.13 26.10 -31.92
CA LEU A 24 -25.33 26.76 -32.43
C LEU A 24 -25.02 27.34 -33.79
N GLU A 25 -25.83 26.94 -34.78
CA GLU A 25 -25.74 27.36 -36.17
C GLU A 25 -26.96 28.21 -36.57
N ASP A 26 -26.74 29.19 -37.44
CA ASP A 26 -27.78 29.97 -38.04
C ASP A 26 -28.54 29.18 -39.10
N THR A 27 -29.67 29.70 -39.58
CA THR A 27 -30.51 29.14 -40.68
C THR A 27 -29.71 28.80 -41.94
N ASN A 28 -28.54 29.41 -42.13
CA ASN A 28 -27.61 29.18 -43.25
C ASN A 28 -26.48 28.20 -42.91
N SER A 29 -26.54 27.45 -41.80
CA SER A 29 -25.49 26.54 -41.29
C SER A 29 -24.17 27.23 -40.96
N ASN A 30 -24.21 28.55 -40.67
CA ASN A 30 -23.03 29.25 -40.17
C ASN A 30 -22.99 29.17 -38.64
N LEU A 31 -21.88 28.66 -38.11
CA LEU A 31 -21.64 28.58 -36.67
C LEU A 31 -21.51 29.96 -36.07
N PHE A 32 -22.40 30.34 -35.14
CA PHE A 32 -22.33 31.65 -34.47
C PHE A 32 -22.00 31.55 -32.99
N LEU A 33 -22.21 30.39 -32.35
CA LEU A 33 -21.80 30.15 -30.97
C LEU A 33 -21.32 28.70 -30.80
N LYS A 34 -20.06 28.54 -30.36
CA LYS A 34 -19.50 27.22 -30.09
C LYS A 34 -19.96 26.68 -28.74
N SER A 35 -20.03 25.37 -28.62
CA SER A 35 -20.24 24.68 -27.36
C SER A 35 -19.22 25.14 -26.32
N GLY A 36 -19.67 25.36 -25.09
CA GLY A 36 -18.84 25.82 -23.99
C GLY A 36 -18.70 27.32 -23.81
N PHE A 37 -19.32 28.13 -24.68
CA PHE A 37 -19.37 29.58 -24.53
C PHE A 37 -20.64 30.03 -23.83
N ASN A 38 -20.56 31.16 -23.11
CA ASN A 38 -21.71 31.76 -22.47
C ASN A 38 -22.57 32.52 -23.52
N ILE A 39 -23.88 32.51 -23.30
CA ILE A 39 -24.83 33.24 -24.12
C ILE A 39 -24.85 34.69 -23.63
N ASP A 40 -24.39 35.60 -24.46
CA ASP A 40 -24.51 37.03 -24.27
C ASP A 40 -25.76 37.59 -25.00
N LYS A 41 -26.03 38.89 -24.89
CA LYS A 41 -27.18 39.51 -25.52
C LYS A 41 -27.18 39.38 -27.03
N ASP A 42 -26.00 39.52 -27.68
CA ASP A 42 -25.86 39.43 -29.14
C ASP A 42 -26.10 37.98 -29.62
N SER A 43 -25.65 37.00 -28.86
CA SER A 43 -25.92 35.59 -29.13
C SER A 43 -27.39 35.23 -28.92
N LEU A 44 -28.05 35.83 -27.93
CA LEU A 44 -29.49 35.65 -27.70
C LEU A 44 -30.32 36.14 -28.86
N GLU A 45 -30.03 37.34 -29.39
CA GLU A 45 -30.70 37.87 -30.57
C GLU A 45 -30.57 36.97 -31.81
N LYS A 46 -29.40 36.36 -31.99
CA LYS A 46 -29.16 35.39 -33.06
C LYS A 46 -29.91 34.07 -32.84
N ILE A 47 -30.00 33.58 -31.58
CA ILE A 47 -30.79 32.39 -31.23
C ILE A 47 -32.28 32.59 -31.54
N VAL A 48 -32.80 33.77 -31.18
CA VAL A 48 -34.19 34.12 -31.45
C VAL A 48 -34.44 34.26 -32.95
N SER A 49 -33.54 34.93 -33.70
CA SER A 49 -33.63 35.08 -35.16
C SER A 49 -33.55 33.74 -35.88
N ALA A 50 -32.74 32.82 -35.41
CA ALA A 50 -32.60 31.46 -35.95
C ALA A 50 -33.78 30.53 -35.56
N LYS A 51 -34.74 31.02 -34.75
CA LYS A 51 -35.90 30.25 -34.23
C LYS A 51 -35.54 28.92 -33.56
N ILE A 52 -34.48 28.91 -32.75
CA ILE A 52 -34.05 27.74 -32.03
C ILE A 52 -34.94 27.57 -30.80
N GLU A 53 -35.85 26.61 -30.82
CA GLU A 53 -36.82 26.36 -29.75
C GLU A 53 -36.25 25.53 -28.58
N LYS A 54 -35.15 24.81 -28.77
CA LYS A 54 -34.57 23.93 -27.78
C LYS A 54 -33.05 24.11 -27.68
N LEU A 55 -32.58 24.41 -26.49
CA LEU A 55 -31.16 24.58 -26.19
C LEU A 55 -30.70 23.56 -25.16
N LYS A 56 -29.55 22.96 -25.40
CA LYS A 56 -28.88 22.15 -24.39
C LYS A 56 -27.91 23.01 -23.58
N LEU A 57 -28.35 23.41 -22.41
CA LEU A 57 -27.57 24.22 -21.49
C LEU A 57 -26.78 23.36 -20.52
N ALA A 58 -25.57 23.80 -20.18
CA ALA A 58 -24.79 23.21 -19.11
C ALA A 58 -25.46 23.50 -17.75
N ASN A 59 -25.52 22.51 -16.90
CA ASN A 59 -26.05 22.66 -15.54
C ASN A 59 -25.00 23.28 -14.63
N ILE A 60 -24.81 24.61 -14.77
CA ILE A 60 -23.89 25.39 -13.96
C ILE A 60 -24.72 26.23 -13.00
N ASP A 61 -24.36 26.13 -11.71
CA ASP A 61 -24.88 26.96 -10.66
C ASP A 61 -23.76 27.88 -10.18
N PRO A 62 -23.88 29.21 -10.27
CA PRO A 62 -22.84 30.16 -9.87
C PRO A 62 -22.41 30.03 -8.41
N ILE A 63 -23.25 29.44 -7.55
CA ILE A 63 -23.01 29.31 -6.13
C ILE A 63 -22.26 28.00 -5.82
N SER A 64 -22.67 26.88 -6.43
CA SER A 64 -22.17 25.53 -6.08
C SER A 64 -21.40 24.83 -7.19
N LYS A 65 -21.51 25.24 -8.45
CA LYS A 65 -20.89 24.60 -9.61
C LYS A 65 -20.45 25.66 -10.64
N GLY A 66 -19.23 26.13 -10.51
CA GLY A 66 -18.64 27.10 -11.43
C GLY A 66 -18.35 26.52 -12.82
N PRO A 67 -18.21 27.39 -13.85
CA PRO A 67 -17.95 27.03 -15.24
C PRO A 67 -16.45 26.69 -15.49
N TYR A 68 -15.77 26.01 -14.59
CA TYR A 68 -14.30 25.84 -14.57
C TYR A 68 -13.73 25.26 -15.86
N ILE A 69 -14.35 24.22 -16.41
CA ILE A 69 -13.89 23.59 -17.66
C ILE A 69 -14.08 24.54 -18.85
N PHE A 70 -15.21 25.22 -18.93
CA PHE A 70 -15.48 26.13 -20.02
C PHE A 70 -14.56 27.36 -20.01
N GLU A 71 -14.27 27.89 -18.82
CA GLU A 71 -13.30 28.98 -18.67
C GLU A 71 -11.88 28.51 -19.02
N THR A 72 -11.51 27.31 -18.63
CA THR A 72 -10.21 26.71 -19.00
C THR A 72 -10.09 26.56 -20.51
N ILE A 73 -11.13 26.03 -21.19
CA ILE A 73 -11.15 25.88 -22.65
C ILE A 73 -11.11 27.26 -23.35
N LYS A 74 -11.77 28.26 -22.77
CA LYS A 74 -11.77 29.64 -23.33
C LYS A 74 -10.40 30.32 -23.27
N VAL A 75 -9.61 30.00 -22.22
CA VAL A 75 -8.25 30.53 -22.05
C VAL A 75 -7.23 29.73 -22.87
N ASP A 76 -7.55 28.50 -23.26
CA ASP A 76 -6.66 27.66 -24.07
C ASP A 76 -6.46 28.27 -25.46
N LYS A 77 -5.22 28.46 -25.84
CA LYS A 77 -4.82 29.01 -27.15
C LYS A 77 -4.89 27.99 -28.27
N ASN A 78 -4.96 26.70 -27.91
CA ASN A 78 -4.93 25.58 -28.86
C ASN A 78 -6.36 25.25 -29.30
N ILE A 79 -6.64 25.47 -30.59
CA ILE A 79 -7.95 25.20 -31.19
C ILE A 79 -8.02 23.76 -31.69
N ASP A 80 -6.90 23.23 -32.19
CA ASP A 80 -6.81 21.92 -32.82
C ASP A 80 -5.97 20.91 -32.01
N LYS A 81 -6.29 19.62 -32.20
CA LYS A 81 -5.52 18.51 -31.59
C LYS A 81 -4.03 18.58 -31.91
N GLN A 82 -3.66 18.97 -33.15
CA GLN A 82 -2.29 19.03 -33.58
C GLN A 82 -1.52 20.17 -32.90
N SER A 83 -2.11 21.33 -32.74
CA SER A 83 -1.49 22.45 -32.01
C SER A 83 -1.27 22.13 -30.53
N ALA A 84 -2.25 21.47 -29.89
CA ALA A 84 -2.14 21.03 -28.51
C ALA A 84 -1.01 20.00 -28.32
N LEU A 85 -0.89 19.03 -29.22
CA LEU A 85 0.20 18.03 -29.18
C LEU A 85 1.57 18.66 -29.39
N ALA A 86 1.66 19.65 -30.31
CA ALA A 86 2.88 20.39 -30.55
C ALA A 86 3.33 21.21 -29.34
N ASP A 87 2.39 21.83 -28.63
CA ASP A 87 2.71 22.58 -27.42
C ASP A 87 3.10 21.67 -26.25
N ILE A 88 2.42 20.54 -26.07
CA ILE A 88 2.84 19.51 -25.10
C ILE A 88 4.25 19.04 -25.40
N TYR A 89 4.56 18.77 -26.66
CA TYR A 89 5.90 18.35 -27.09
C TYR A 89 6.98 19.38 -26.78
N LYS A 90 6.72 20.67 -27.07
CA LYS A 90 7.65 21.79 -26.78
C LYS A 90 7.93 21.92 -25.28
N VAL A 91 6.93 21.68 -24.41
CA VAL A 91 7.12 21.71 -22.96
C VAL A 91 8.00 20.55 -22.49
N LEU A 92 7.82 19.35 -23.07
CA LEU A 92 8.55 18.16 -22.70
C LEU A 92 10.00 18.14 -23.26
N ARG A 93 10.17 18.68 -24.46
CA ARG A 93 11.45 18.74 -25.18
C ARG A 93 11.72 20.14 -25.71
N PRO A 94 12.14 21.08 -24.85
CA PRO A 94 12.44 22.44 -25.27
C PRO A 94 13.64 22.44 -26.26
N GLY A 95 13.44 23.13 -27.38
CA GLY A 95 14.45 23.30 -28.40
C GLY A 95 14.39 22.33 -29.59
N GLU A 96 13.57 21.30 -29.55
CA GLU A 96 13.33 20.41 -30.69
C GLU A 96 12.06 20.86 -31.48
N PRO A 97 12.12 20.92 -32.81
CA PRO A 97 10.94 21.25 -33.62
C PRO A 97 9.92 20.07 -33.57
N PRO A 98 8.66 20.33 -33.25
CA PRO A 98 7.65 19.28 -33.18
C PRO A 98 7.22 18.85 -34.58
N THR A 99 7.43 17.57 -34.93
CA THR A 99 6.74 16.96 -36.07
C THR A 99 5.43 16.35 -35.57
N PRO A 100 4.32 16.41 -36.33
CA PRO A 100 3.03 15.91 -35.86
C PRO A 100 3.06 14.45 -35.43
N GLU A 101 3.76 13.59 -36.15
CA GLU A 101 3.86 12.17 -35.89
C GLU A 101 4.62 11.89 -34.58
N VAL A 102 5.78 12.54 -34.39
CA VAL A 102 6.60 12.38 -33.18
C VAL A 102 5.89 12.95 -31.96
N ALA A 103 5.16 14.06 -32.09
CA ALA A 103 4.39 14.66 -31.00
C ALA A 103 3.26 13.71 -30.55
N GLU A 104 2.56 13.07 -31.49
CA GLU A 104 1.51 12.09 -31.17
C GLU A 104 2.09 10.83 -30.52
N GLU A 105 3.22 10.33 -31.00
CA GLU A 105 3.92 9.19 -30.39
C GLU A 105 4.38 9.50 -28.97
N VAL A 106 4.99 10.63 -28.74
CA VAL A 106 5.44 11.07 -27.39
C VAL A 106 4.25 11.20 -26.45
N PHE A 107 3.15 11.79 -26.89
CA PHE A 107 1.93 11.89 -26.08
C PHE A 107 1.35 10.52 -25.74
N LYS A 108 1.28 9.60 -26.73
CA LYS A 108 0.80 8.22 -26.49
C LYS A 108 1.69 7.49 -25.49
N ASN A 109 3.00 7.69 -25.58
CA ASN A 109 3.97 7.05 -24.69
C ASN A 109 3.95 7.60 -23.27
N LEU A 110 3.38 8.78 -23.00
CA LEU A 110 3.30 9.36 -21.67
C LEU A 110 2.46 8.52 -20.69
N TYR A 111 1.25 8.09 -21.12
CA TYR A 111 0.28 7.45 -20.20
C TYR A 111 -0.45 6.26 -20.80
N PHE A 112 -0.39 6.05 -22.12
CA PHE A 112 -1.26 5.11 -22.83
C PHE A 112 -0.51 3.91 -23.43
N SER A 113 0.79 3.84 -23.29
CA SER A 113 1.64 2.75 -23.82
C SER A 113 2.15 1.86 -22.69
N ASN A 114 1.88 0.57 -22.78
CA ASN A 114 2.40 -0.44 -21.83
C ASN A 114 3.94 -0.52 -21.80
N GLU A 115 4.61 -0.08 -22.86
CA GLU A 115 6.08 -0.12 -22.93
C GLU A 115 6.76 1.00 -22.14
N ARG A 116 6.08 2.12 -21.97
CA ARG A 116 6.64 3.34 -21.38
C ARG A 116 6.02 3.77 -20.08
N TYR A 117 4.78 3.37 -19.83
CA TYR A 117 4.04 3.73 -18.63
C TYR A 117 3.51 2.48 -17.92
N ASP A 118 3.69 2.44 -16.61
CA ASP A 118 3.18 1.37 -15.75
C ASP A 118 2.56 1.99 -14.50
N LEU A 119 1.22 1.94 -14.42
CA LEU A 119 0.45 2.38 -13.26
C LEU A 119 0.62 1.44 -12.07
N SER A 120 1.10 0.22 -12.31
CA SER A 120 1.10 -0.93 -11.41
C SER A 120 -0.31 -1.42 -11.02
N ASP A 121 -0.39 -2.65 -10.53
CA ASP A 121 -1.66 -3.23 -10.07
C ASP A 121 -2.23 -2.43 -8.89
N VAL A 122 -1.35 -1.98 -7.99
CA VAL A 122 -1.75 -1.15 -6.83
C VAL A 122 -2.37 0.17 -7.26
N GLY A 123 -1.76 0.85 -8.23
CA GLY A 123 -2.28 2.12 -8.74
C GLY A 123 -3.65 1.94 -9.38
N ARG A 124 -3.85 0.86 -10.17
CA ARG A 124 -5.14 0.56 -10.80
C ARG A 124 -6.23 0.26 -9.79
N VAL A 125 -5.96 -0.62 -8.82
CA VAL A 125 -6.93 -0.97 -7.76
C VAL A 125 -7.34 0.27 -6.95
N LYS A 126 -6.37 1.13 -6.58
CA LYS A 126 -6.67 2.38 -5.87
C LYS A 126 -7.48 3.36 -6.70
N LEU A 127 -7.13 3.53 -7.97
CA LEU A 127 -7.86 4.41 -8.89
C LEU A 127 -9.30 3.93 -9.07
N ASN A 128 -9.51 2.62 -9.28
CA ASN A 128 -10.83 2.02 -9.39
C ASN A 128 -11.65 2.22 -8.11
N ALA A 129 -11.06 1.99 -6.94
CA ALA A 129 -11.74 2.14 -5.65
C ALA A 129 -12.10 3.61 -5.34
N LYS A 130 -11.20 4.57 -5.64
CA LYS A 130 -11.43 5.99 -5.34
C LYS A 130 -12.44 6.65 -6.26
N LEU A 131 -12.43 6.28 -7.54
CA LEU A 131 -13.28 6.88 -8.57
C LEU A 131 -14.51 6.02 -8.92
N ASP A 132 -14.75 4.93 -8.17
CA ASP A 132 -15.82 3.94 -8.41
C ASP A 132 -15.85 3.44 -9.88
N LEU A 133 -14.67 3.16 -10.41
CA LEU A 133 -14.50 2.69 -11.78
C LEU A 133 -14.58 1.16 -11.82
N LYS A 134 -15.35 0.64 -12.78
CA LYS A 134 -15.45 -0.81 -13.06
C LYS A 134 -14.53 -1.17 -14.23
N GLN A 135 -13.23 -0.96 -14.07
CA GLN A 135 -12.23 -1.34 -15.06
C GLN A 135 -11.47 -2.58 -14.60
N ASP A 136 -10.85 -3.28 -15.55
CA ASP A 136 -10.03 -4.46 -15.26
C ASP A 136 -8.83 -4.07 -14.40
N ASP A 137 -8.64 -4.76 -13.28
CA ASP A 137 -7.53 -4.54 -12.35
C ASP A 137 -6.15 -4.85 -12.97
N ASN A 138 -6.12 -5.62 -14.05
CA ASN A 138 -4.87 -5.92 -14.78
C ASN A 138 -4.45 -4.82 -15.76
N LEU A 139 -5.27 -3.78 -15.95
CA LEU A 139 -4.99 -2.71 -16.89
C LEU A 139 -3.97 -1.73 -16.30
N ARG A 140 -2.73 -1.77 -16.80
CA ARG A 140 -1.59 -1.00 -16.26
C ARG A 140 -1.38 0.38 -16.89
N VAL A 141 -2.22 0.79 -17.83
CA VAL A 141 -2.15 2.11 -18.49
C VAL A 141 -3.38 2.92 -18.18
N LEU A 142 -3.28 4.24 -18.28
CA LEU A 142 -4.43 5.12 -18.15
C LEU A 142 -5.32 5.03 -19.38
N THR A 143 -6.60 5.23 -19.18
CA THR A 143 -7.61 5.37 -20.24
C THR A 143 -8.15 6.79 -20.28
N LYS A 144 -8.78 7.17 -21.39
CA LYS A 144 -9.49 8.47 -21.50
C LYS A 144 -10.58 8.61 -20.41
N LYS A 145 -11.23 7.48 -20.03
CA LYS A 145 -12.24 7.49 -18.96
C LYS A 145 -11.62 7.84 -17.60
N ASP A 146 -10.43 7.31 -17.30
CA ASP A 146 -9.72 7.60 -16.05
C ASP A 146 -9.46 9.12 -15.94
N ILE A 147 -8.94 9.72 -17.00
CA ILE A 147 -8.62 11.17 -17.02
C ILE A 147 -9.88 12.00 -16.79
N VAL A 148 -10.98 11.68 -17.47
CA VAL A 148 -12.26 12.38 -17.30
C VAL A 148 -12.76 12.23 -15.87
N SER A 149 -12.72 11.03 -15.30
CA SER A 149 -13.16 10.78 -13.92
C SER A 149 -12.28 11.46 -12.88
N ILE A 150 -10.95 11.55 -13.12
CA ILE A 150 -10.03 12.30 -12.26
C ILE A 150 -10.40 13.80 -12.26
N ILE A 151 -10.61 14.38 -13.44
CA ILE A 151 -11.01 15.79 -13.57
C ILE A 151 -12.36 16.03 -12.87
N GLN A 152 -13.31 15.13 -13.05
CA GLN A 152 -14.62 15.22 -12.38
C GLN A 152 -14.45 15.18 -10.86
N PHE A 153 -13.67 14.26 -10.35
CA PHE A 153 -13.38 14.15 -8.91
C PHE A 153 -12.69 15.42 -8.36
N MET A 154 -11.73 15.99 -9.10
CA MET A 154 -11.09 17.26 -8.71
C MET A 154 -12.08 18.42 -8.62
N LEU A 155 -13.05 18.47 -9.56
CA LEU A 155 -14.11 19.49 -9.53
C LEU A 155 -15.07 19.27 -8.36
N ASP A 156 -15.44 18.02 -8.08
CA ASP A 156 -16.30 17.68 -6.93
C ASP A 156 -15.62 18.06 -5.60
N LEU A 157 -14.30 17.84 -5.46
CA LEU A 157 -13.52 18.31 -4.29
C LEU A 157 -13.54 19.85 -4.18
N ARG A 158 -13.37 20.55 -5.29
CA ARG A 158 -13.45 22.02 -5.32
C ARG A 158 -14.82 22.54 -4.91
N ASP A 159 -15.87 21.83 -5.29
CA ASP A 159 -17.26 22.13 -4.92
C ASP A 159 -17.62 21.69 -3.48
N GLY A 160 -16.62 21.23 -2.69
CA GLY A 160 -16.81 20.77 -1.31
C GLY A 160 -17.47 19.40 -1.19
N LYS A 161 -17.44 18.58 -2.24
CA LYS A 161 -17.95 17.21 -2.22
C LYS A 161 -16.81 16.21 -2.07
N GLY A 162 -16.78 15.55 -0.93
CA GLY A 162 -15.70 14.62 -0.57
C GLY A 162 -14.56 15.30 0.14
N ASP A 163 -13.63 14.48 0.62
CA ASP A 163 -12.48 14.91 1.41
C ASP A 163 -11.18 14.67 0.66
N VAL A 164 -10.19 15.50 0.98
CA VAL A 164 -8.81 15.34 0.51
C VAL A 164 -8.21 14.13 1.20
N ASP A 165 -7.46 13.31 0.46
CA ASP A 165 -6.81 12.13 1.03
C ASP A 165 -5.81 12.51 2.10
N ASP A 166 -5.89 11.83 3.24
CA ASP A 166 -4.87 11.89 4.27
C ASP A 166 -3.63 11.08 3.84
N ILE A 167 -2.48 11.76 3.79
CA ILE A 167 -1.21 11.16 3.34
C ILE A 167 -0.72 10.12 4.34
N ASP A 168 -0.99 10.31 5.64
CA ASP A 168 -0.49 9.44 6.71
C ASP A 168 -1.40 8.23 6.98
N HIS A 169 -2.57 8.20 6.36
CA HIS A 169 -3.48 7.08 6.42
C HIS A 169 -2.85 5.80 5.82
N LEU A 170 -2.86 4.68 6.56
CA LEU A 170 -2.26 3.42 6.09
C LEU A 170 -2.96 2.79 4.86
N GLY A 171 -4.12 3.28 4.50
CA GLY A 171 -4.74 2.98 3.21
C GLY A 171 -4.05 3.68 2.03
N ASN A 172 -3.27 4.75 2.28
CA ASN A 172 -2.53 5.52 1.28
C ASN A 172 -1.02 5.26 1.34
N ARG A 173 -0.52 4.74 2.47
CA ARG A 173 0.87 4.34 2.68
C ARG A 173 0.97 2.82 2.63
N ARG A 174 1.82 2.31 1.76
CA ARG A 174 2.06 0.87 1.63
C ARG A 174 3.49 0.50 2.00
N VAL A 175 3.69 -0.75 2.37
CA VAL A 175 5.00 -1.32 2.63
C VAL A 175 5.53 -1.95 1.35
N ARG A 176 6.75 -1.60 0.98
CA ARG A 176 7.50 -2.29 -0.08
C ARG A 176 8.36 -3.37 0.56
N SER A 177 8.02 -4.62 0.29
CA SER A 177 8.78 -5.77 0.79
C SER A 177 10.13 -5.91 0.07
N VAL A 178 11.01 -6.74 0.63
CA VAL A 178 12.31 -7.04 0.02
C VAL A 178 12.16 -7.59 -1.40
N GLY A 179 11.14 -8.40 -1.67
CA GLY A 179 10.88 -8.96 -3.00
C GLY A 179 10.68 -7.89 -4.06
N GLU A 180 9.86 -6.87 -3.79
CA GLU A 180 9.62 -5.74 -4.68
C GLU A 180 10.89 -4.89 -4.90
N LEU A 181 11.66 -4.65 -3.83
CA LEU A 181 12.91 -3.89 -3.93
C LEU A 181 13.96 -4.62 -4.79
N VAL A 182 14.07 -5.93 -4.61
CA VAL A 182 14.98 -6.78 -5.39
C VAL A 182 14.52 -6.90 -6.84
N GLU A 183 13.21 -7.02 -7.10
CA GLU A 183 12.64 -6.99 -8.45
C GLU A 183 13.00 -5.71 -9.20
N ASN A 184 12.90 -4.56 -8.55
CA ASN A 184 13.29 -3.28 -9.13
C ASN A 184 14.79 -3.26 -9.51
N GLN A 185 15.66 -3.81 -8.68
CA GLN A 185 17.09 -3.92 -8.99
C GLN A 185 17.36 -4.90 -10.14
N PHE A 186 16.62 -5.99 -10.20
CA PHE A 186 16.69 -6.92 -11.31
C PHE A 186 16.28 -6.25 -12.62
N ARG A 187 15.19 -5.50 -12.63
CA ARG A 187 14.71 -4.73 -13.78
C ARG A 187 15.76 -3.73 -14.27
N ILE A 188 16.40 -3.00 -13.36
CA ILE A 188 17.51 -2.07 -13.70
C ILE A 188 18.69 -2.83 -14.34
N GLY A 189 19.03 -3.98 -13.77
CA GLY A 189 20.10 -4.85 -14.30
C GLY A 189 19.78 -5.36 -15.72
N LEU A 190 18.53 -5.76 -15.97
CA LEU A 190 18.04 -6.20 -17.28
C LEU A 190 18.08 -5.07 -18.32
N LEU A 191 17.62 -3.87 -17.97
CA LEU A 191 17.64 -2.72 -18.87
C LEU A 191 19.09 -2.32 -19.27
N ARG A 192 20.03 -2.39 -18.30
CA ARG A 192 21.45 -2.18 -18.59
C ARG A 192 22.01 -3.26 -19.51
N MET A 193 21.64 -4.51 -19.30
CA MET A 193 22.05 -5.63 -20.15
C MET A 193 21.47 -5.50 -21.56
N GLU A 194 20.19 -5.18 -21.69
CA GLU A 194 19.53 -4.92 -22.99
C GLU A 194 20.26 -3.82 -23.77
N ARG A 195 20.55 -2.69 -23.11
CA ARG A 195 21.29 -1.58 -23.72
C ARG A 195 22.65 -2.04 -24.22
N THR A 196 23.40 -2.79 -23.43
CA THR A 196 24.73 -3.30 -23.83
C THR A 196 24.63 -4.28 -25.00
N ILE A 197 23.59 -5.14 -25.03
CA ILE A 197 23.37 -6.04 -26.17
C ILE A 197 23.06 -5.23 -27.42
N ARG A 198 22.17 -4.24 -27.34
CA ARG A 198 21.79 -3.38 -28.45
C ARG A 198 23.00 -2.60 -29.00
N GLU A 199 23.84 -2.06 -28.13
CA GLU A 199 25.11 -1.38 -28.50
C GLU A 199 26.08 -2.35 -29.20
N LYS A 200 26.24 -3.58 -28.68
CA LYS A 200 27.07 -4.59 -29.31
C LYS A 200 26.50 -5.01 -30.67
N MET A 201 25.21 -5.24 -30.80
CA MET A 201 24.57 -5.59 -32.06
C MET A 201 24.76 -4.50 -33.12
N SER A 202 24.75 -3.24 -32.75
CA SER A 202 24.99 -2.12 -33.68
C SER A 202 26.44 -2.01 -34.14
N THR A 203 27.39 -2.54 -33.36
CA THR A 203 28.84 -2.50 -33.70
C THR A 203 29.34 -3.76 -34.41
N TYR A 204 28.57 -4.84 -34.43
CA TYR A 204 28.91 -6.06 -35.16
C TYR A 204 28.77 -5.85 -36.69
N LEU A 205 29.83 -6.06 -37.43
CA LEU A 205 29.85 -5.95 -38.88
C LEU A 205 29.13 -7.12 -39.57
N GLU A 206 29.17 -8.30 -38.96
CA GLU A 206 28.49 -9.53 -39.43
C GLU A 206 27.61 -10.11 -38.32
N ILE A 207 26.35 -9.67 -38.27
CA ILE A 207 25.38 -10.13 -37.25
C ILE A 207 25.11 -11.63 -37.35
N GLU A 208 25.20 -12.21 -38.57
CA GLU A 208 24.95 -13.64 -38.82
C GLU A 208 25.95 -14.57 -38.10
N SER A 209 27.15 -14.10 -37.82
CA SER A 209 28.20 -14.85 -37.10
C SER A 209 28.16 -14.69 -35.58
N ALA A 210 27.33 -13.80 -35.06
CA ALA A 210 27.25 -13.49 -33.62
C ALA A 210 26.59 -14.58 -32.83
N LEU A 211 27.32 -15.21 -31.91
CA LEU A 211 26.77 -16.18 -30.97
C LEU A 211 26.07 -15.45 -29.80
N PRO A 212 24.89 -15.93 -29.32
CA PRO A 212 24.19 -15.35 -28.19
C PRO A 212 25.07 -15.22 -26.93
N GLN A 213 25.95 -16.18 -26.67
CA GLN A 213 26.89 -16.17 -25.55
C GLN A 213 27.90 -15.01 -25.61
N GLY A 214 28.28 -14.53 -26.78
CA GLY A 214 29.14 -13.38 -26.97
C GLY A 214 28.42 -12.02 -26.74
N LEU A 215 27.14 -11.98 -27.00
CA LEU A 215 26.31 -10.80 -26.85
C LEU A 215 25.83 -10.60 -25.42
N ILE A 216 25.41 -11.69 -24.76
CA ILE A 216 24.80 -11.67 -23.43
C ILE A 216 25.90 -11.57 -22.35
N ASN A 217 25.79 -10.57 -21.47
CA ASN A 217 26.66 -10.40 -20.32
C ASN A 217 25.80 -10.27 -19.05
N ALA A 218 25.92 -11.22 -18.14
CA ALA A 218 25.18 -11.22 -16.88
C ALA A 218 25.74 -10.27 -15.79
N LYS A 219 26.94 -9.69 -16.01
CA LYS A 219 27.58 -8.78 -15.04
C LYS A 219 26.69 -7.62 -14.58
N PRO A 220 25.95 -6.89 -15.46
CA PRO A 220 25.10 -5.78 -15.02
C PRO A 220 24.05 -6.18 -14.01
N ILE A 221 23.46 -7.39 -14.15
CA ILE A 221 22.47 -7.93 -13.20
C ILE A 221 23.15 -8.23 -11.85
N SER A 222 24.26 -8.99 -11.87
CA SER A 222 25.01 -9.34 -10.65
C SER A 222 25.50 -8.09 -9.91
N THR A 223 25.93 -7.04 -10.66
CA THR A 223 26.36 -5.77 -10.08
C THR A 223 25.19 -5.04 -9.41
N SER A 224 24.01 -4.97 -10.04
CA SER A 224 22.83 -4.33 -9.44
C SER A 224 22.42 -4.99 -8.13
N PHE A 225 22.43 -6.32 -8.05
CA PHE A 225 22.18 -7.04 -6.81
C PHE A 225 23.25 -6.76 -5.74
N LYS A 226 24.51 -6.85 -6.11
CA LYS A 226 25.61 -6.58 -5.19
C LYS A 226 25.54 -5.15 -4.64
N ASP A 227 25.26 -4.18 -5.48
CA ASP A 227 25.11 -2.78 -5.08
C ASP A 227 23.95 -2.61 -4.08
N PHE A 228 22.79 -3.23 -4.36
CA PHE A 228 21.65 -3.17 -3.45
C PHE A 228 21.98 -3.75 -2.06
N PHE A 229 22.49 -4.98 -2.01
CA PHE A 229 22.79 -5.62 -0.71
C PHE A 229 23.97 -5.02 0.03
N SER A 230 24.91 -4.37 -0.65
CA SER A 230 26.10 -3.79 -0.02
C SER A 230 25.94 -2.31 0.37
N THR A 231 25.19 -1.51 -0.41
CA THR A 231 25.16 -0.05 -0.25
C THR A 231 23.80 0.53 0.08
N SER A 232 22.72 -0.26 -0.06
CA SER A 232 21.38 0.23 0.25
C SER A 232 21.22 0.49 1.74
N GLN A 233 20.61 1.62 2.10
CA GLN A 233 20.27 1.96 3.47
C GLN A 233 19.28 0.97 4.11
N LEU A 234 18.48 0.27 3.30
CA LEU A 234 17.49 -0.72 3.75
C LEU A 234 18.09 -2.10 3.96
N SER A 235 19.24 -2.40 3.35
CA SER A 235 19.99 -3.62 3.60
C SER A 235 20.95 -3.39 4.76
N GLN A 236 20.65 -3.98 5.91
CA GLN A 236 21.35 -3.74 7.15
C GLN A 236 21.93 -5.04 7.70
N PHE A 237 23.00 -4.90 8.47
CA PHE A 237 23.56 -6.00 9.24
C PHE A 237 22.58 -6.40 10.34
N MET A 238 22.19 -7.69 10.40
CA MET A 238 21.17 -8.16 11.33
C MET A 238 21.60 -7.97 12.78
N ASP A 239 20.73 -7.35 13.57
CA ASP A 239 20.88 -7.29 15.02
C ASP A 239 20.60 -8.69 15.61
N GLN A 240 21.63 -9.33 16.16
CA GLN A 240 21.65 -10.71 16.56
C GLN A 240 22.13 -10.88 18.01
N THR A 241 21.85 -9.90 18.87
CA THR A 241 22.22 -9.98 20.30
C THR A 241 21.49 -11.11 20.99
N ASN A 242 20.18 -11.24 20.76
CA ASN A 242 19.32 -12.28 21.28
C ASN A 242 18.22 -12.62 20.27
N PRO A 243 17.44 -13.70 20.45
CA PRO A 243 16.36 -14.08 19.54
C PRO A 243 15.32 -12.99 19.32
N LEU A 244 14.98 -12.20 20.35
CA LEU A 244 14.01 -11.12 20.25
C LEU A 244 14.53 -9.97 19.36
N SER A 245 15.82 -9.64 19.42
CA SER A 245 16.41 -8.61 18.55
C SER A 245 16.36 -9.02 17.08
N GLU A 246 16.54 -10.29 16.75
CA GLU A 246 16.39 -10.80 15.39
C GLU A 246 14.95 -10.64 14.86
N ILE A 247 13.95 -11.04 15.64
CA ILE A 247 12.54 -10.93 15.26
C ILE A 247 12.14 -9.47 15.03
N THR A 248 12.46 -8.61 15.99
CA THR A 248 12.11 -7.19 15.92
C THR A 248 12.80 -6.50 14.76
N HIS A 249 14.04 -6.88 14.43
CA HIS A 249 14.73 -6.36 13.25
C HIS A 249 14.06 -6.78 11.94
N LYS A 250 13.63 -8.04 11.84
CA LYS A 250 12.95 -8.59 10.65
C LYS A 250 11.55 -8.00 10.45
N ARG A 251 10.87 -7.60 11.53
CA ARG A 251 9.52 -7.00 11.51
C ARG A 251 9.51 -5.46 11.49
N ARG A 252 10.66 -4.86 11.26
CA ARG A 252 10.81 -3.40 11.24
C ARG A 252 10.32 -2.80 9.94
N VAL A 253 9.61 -1.68 10.04
CA VAL A 253 9.12 -0.87 8.92
C VAL A 253 9.79 0.49 8.98
N SER A 254 10.50 0.88 7.93
CA SER A 254 11.21 2.15 7.84
C SER A 254 10.55 3.08 6.83
N ALA A 255 10.36 4.35 7.20
CA ALA A 255 9.94 5.40 6.28
C ALA A 255 11.10 6.00 5.49
N LEU A 256 12.35 5.63 5.83
CA LEU A 256 13.58 6.11 5.23
C LEU A 256 14.00 5.27 4.01
N GLY A 257 14.97 5.77 3.26
CA GLY A 257 15.60 5.04 2.16
C GLY A 257 15.14 5.47 0.77
N PRO A 258 15.49 4.72 -0.27
CA PRO A 258 15.17 5.08 -1.65
C PRO A 258 13.67 5.16 -1.89
N GLY A 259 13.19 6.33 -2.34
CA GLY A 259 11.77 6.62 -2.54
C GLY A 259 10.99 6.88 -1.26
N GLY A 260 11.65 6.97 -0.11
CA GLY A 260 11.09 7.37 1.18
C GLY A 260 11.48 8.79 1.59
N LEU A 261 11.32 9.08 2.87
CA LEU A 261 11.61 10.37 3.48
C LEU A 261 13.09 10.49 3.86
N THR A 262 13.57 11.73 3.97
CA THR A 262 14.83 12.05 4.65
C THR A 262 14.53 12.55 6.06
N ARG A 263 15.45 12.32 7.01
CA ARG A 263 15.27 12.73 8.43
C ARG A 263 14.95 14.21 8.58
N GLU A 264 15.62 15.05 7.76
CA GLU A 264 15.49 16.51 7.83
C GLU A 264 14.17 17.02 7.26
N ARG A 265 13.58 16.28 6.32
CA ARG A 265 12.29 16.63 5.67
C ARG A 265 11.08 16.04 6.37
N ALA A 266 11.28 15.15 7.32
CA ALA A 266 10.20 14.52 8.06
C ALA A 266 9.68 15.46 9.14
N GLY A 267 8.48 16.00 8.97
CA GLY A 267 7.75 16.80 9.95
C GLY A 267 7.24 15.97 11.14
N PHE A 268 6.55 16.61 12.07
CA PHE A 268 5.93 15.94 13.22
C PHE A 268 4.78 15.03 12.78
N GLU A 269 3.98 15.44 11.81
CA GLU A 269 2.80 14.69 11.34
C GLU A 269 3.13 13.25 10.93
N VAL A 270 4.23 13.04 10.19
CA VAL A 270 4.69 11.72 9.73
C VAL A 270 5.20 10.86 10.89
N ARG A 271 5.65 11.48 11.99
CA ARG A 271 6.22 10.81 13.16
C ARG A 271 5.17 10.44 14.20
N ASP A 272 4.01 11.06 14.13
CA ASP A 272 2.92 10.85 15.07
C ASP A 272 2.21 9.51 14.84
N VAL A 273 1.49 9.06 15.86
CA VAL A 273 0.66 7.85 15.78
C VAL A 273 -0.66 8.22 15.12
N HIS A 274 -0.92 7.60 13.97
CA HIS A 274 -2.19 7.78 13.26
C HIS A 274 -3.23 6.75 13.74
N PRO A 275 -4.54 7.06 13.81
CA PRO A 275 -5.58 6.11 14.23
C PRO A 275 -5.60 4.80 13.41
N THR A 276 -5.21 4.82 12.14
CA THR A 276 -5.10 3.62 11.29
C THR A 276 -3.96 2.70 11.67
N HIS A 277 -3.05 3.11 12.55
CA HIS A 277 -1.99 2.26 13.08
C HIS A 277 -2.52 1.14 13.98
N TYR A 278 -3.75 1.26 14.47
CA TYR A 278 -4.36 0.26 15.34
C TYR A 278 -4.33 -1.14 14.69
N GLY A 279 -3.75 -2.09 15.41
CA GLY A 279 -3.59 -3.47 14.96
C GLY A 279 -2.62 -3.69 13.79
N ARG A 280 -1.94 -2.65 13.28
CA ARG A 280 -1.02 -2.70 12.13
C ARG A 280 0.40 -2.33 12.49
N ILE A 281 0.57 -1.20 13.14
CA ILE A 281 1.88 -0.68 13.57
C ILE A 281 1.83 -0.43 15.06
N CYS A 282 2.85 -0.88 15.78
CA CYS A 282 2.94 -0.66 17.21
C CYS A 282 3.10 0.85 17.53
N PRO A 283 2.28 1.40 18.43
CA PRO A 283 2.39 2.80 18.81
C PRO A 283 3.53 3.08 19.80
N ILE A 284 4.15 2.05 20.38
CA ILE A 284 5.12 2.16 21.46
C ILE A 284 6.54 1.92 20.94
N GLU A 285 6.77 0.86 20.17
CA GLU A 285 8.10 0.45 19.76
C GLU A 285 8.63 1.30 18.60
N THR A 286 9.51 2.26 18.93
CA THR A 286 10.22 3.11 17.96
C THR A 286 11.58 3.47 18.56
N PRO A 287 12.63 3.77 17.77
CA PRO A 287 13.91 4.25 18.30
C PRO A 287 13.75 5.61 19.01
N GLU A 288 14.61 5.84 19.99
CA GLU A 288 14.78 7.15 20.60
C GLU A 288 15.74 8.01 19.76
N GLY A 289 15.46 9.31 19.64
CA GLY A 289 16.34 10.25 18.93
C GLY A 289 15.85 10.65 17.55
N PRO A 290 16.75 10.93 16.57
CA PRO A 290 16.40 11.53 15.27
C PRO A 290 15.46 10.69 14.42
N ASN A 291 15.40 9.39 14.63
CA ASN A 291 14.58 8.45 13.87
C ASN A 291 13.24 8.11 14.53
N ILE A 292 12.87 8.82 15.61
CA ILE A 292 11.59 8.58 16.30
C ILE A 292 10.42 8.71 15.31
N GLY A 293 9.50 7.75 15.34
CA GLY A 293 8.33 7.71 14.47
C GLY A 293 8.61 7.38 13.00
N LEU A 294 9.88 7.39 12.55
CA LEU A 294 10.25 7.03 11.17
C LEU A 294 10.61 5.55 11.00
N ILE A 295 11.01 4.91 12.08
CA ILE A 295 11.30 3.48 12.13
C ILE A 295 10.34 2.88 13.14
N ASN A 296 9.42 2.05 12.66
CA ASN A 296 8.37 1.44 13.46
C ASN A 296 8.42 -0.08 13.36
N SER A 297 7.69 -0.77 14.23
CA SER A 297 7.55 -2.22 14.19
C SER A 297 6.12 -2.61 13.87
N LEU A 298 5.97 -3.69 13.09
CA LEU A 298 4.67 -4.28 12.81
C LEU A 298 4.02 -4.80 14.09
N ALA A 299 2.70 -4.63 14.23
CA ALA A 299 1.93 -5.22 15.30
C ALA A 299 1.94 -6.76 15.23
N THR A 300 1.69 -7.44 16.35
CA THR A 300 1.89 -8.89 16.51
C THR A 300 1.19 -9.72 15.45
N TYR A 301 -0.07 -9.45 15.14
CA TYR A 301 -0.86 -10.24 14.19
C TYR A 301 -1.03 -9.59 12.82
N SER A 302 -0.39 -8.45 12.57
CA SER A 302 -0.48 -7.76 11.29
C SER A 302 0.21 -8.54 10.17
N LYS A 303 -0.37 -8.46 8.97
CA LYS A 303 0.18 -9.03 7.73
C LYS A 303 0.23 -7.97 6.65
N VAL A 304 1.13 -8.15 5.70
CA VAL A 304 1.22 -7.32 4.50
C VAL A 304 0.54 -8.09 3.36
N ASN A 305 -0.43 -7.48 2.70
CA ASN A 305 -1.13 -8.09 1.59
C ASN A 305 -0.30 -8.06 0.28
N LYS A 306 -0.82 -8.66 -0.78
CA LYS A 306 -0.16 -8.72 -2.09
C LYS A 306 0.12 -7.34 -2.71
N TYR A 307 -0.62 -6.32 -2.32
CA TYR A 307 -0.45 -4.94 -2.78
C TYR A 307 0.47 -4.09 -1.88
N GLY A 308 0.91 -4.64 -0.75
CA GLY A 308 1.77 -3.95 0.20
C GLY A 308 1.02 -3.22 1.32
N PHE A 309 -0.31 -3.29 1.40
CA PHE A 309 -1.05 -2.70 2.52
C PHE A 309 -1.03 -3.61 3.73
N ILE A 310 -0.96 -3.00 4.91
CA ILE A 310 -0.94 -3.73 6.17
C ILE A 310 -2.39 -4.04 6.56
N GLU A 311 -2.65 -5.30 6.84
CA GLU A 311 -3.95 -5.83 7.26
C GLU A 311 -3.90 -6.31 8.71
N SER A 312 -5.02 -6.16 9.41
CA SER A 312 -5.22 -6.62 10.78
C SER A 312 -6.33 -7.67 10.83
N PRO A 313 -6.21 -8.72 11.67
CA PRO A 313 -7.23 -9.76 11.79
C PRO A 313 -8.38 -9.32 12.70
N TYR A 314 -9.59 -9.68 12.32
CA TYR A 314 -10.82 -9.47 13.10
C TYR A 314 -11.71 -10.71 13.04
N LYS A 315 -12.44 -10.97 14.10
CA LYS A 315 -13.48 -12.03 14.11
C LYS A 315 -14.80 -11.43 13.67
N LYS A 316 -15.51 -12.14 12.80
CA LYS A 316 -16.80 -11.70 12.27
C LYS A 316 -17.90 -11.85 13.32
N VAL A 317 -18.80 -10.87 13.39
CA VAL A 317 -19.99 -10.87 14.22
C VAL A 317 -21.22 -10.90 13.30
N GLN A 318 -22.21 -11.71 13.63
CA GLN A 318 -23.51 -11.72 12.94
C GLN A 318 -24.63 -11.77 13.98
N ASN A 319 -25.56 -10.84 13.89
CA ASN A 319 -26.69 -10.72 14.80
C ASN A 319 -26.30 -10.76 16.30
N GLY A 320 -25.25 -10.02 16.65
CA GLY A 320 -24.73 -9.95 18.02
C GLY A 320 -24.02 -11.21 18.52
N LYS A 321 -23.75 -12.18 17.63
CA LYS A 321 -23.02 -13.41 17.94
C LYS A 321 -21.69 -13.49 17.19
N ILE A 322 -20.63 -13.81 17.92
CA ILE A 322 -19.29 -13.95 17.36
C ILE A 322 -19.16 -15.30 16.64
N ILE A 323 -18.67 -15.24 15.41
CA ILE A 323 -18.36 -16.44 14.61
C ILE A 323 -16.84 -16.63 14.65
N ASP A 324 -16.40 -17.87 14.75
CA ASP A 324 -14.97 -18.18 14.77
C ASP A 324 -14.34 -18.17 13.34
N LYS A 325 -14.66 -17.12 12.58
CA LYS A 325 -14.10 -16.83 11.27
C LYS A 325 -13.27 -15.56 11.38
N ILE A 326 -11.97 -15.70 11.14
CA ILE A 326 -11.01 -14.57 11.13
C ILE A 326 -10.89 -14.05 9.70
N GLU A 327 -11.13 -12.76 9.54
CA GLU A 327 -10.93 -12.04 8.28
C GLU A 327 -9.87 -10.95 8.49
N TYR A 328 -9.02 -10.75 7.49
CA TYR A 328 -8.01 -9.70 7.50
C TYR A 328 -8.55 -8.50 6.75
N LEU A 329 -8.55 -7.33 7.38
CA LEU A 329 -9.05 -6.09 6.81
C LEU A 329 -7.93 -5.08 6.66
N SER A 330 -7.90 -4.42 5.50
CA SER A 330 -7.07 -3.24 5.27
C SER A 330 -7.64 -2.01 5.98
N ALA A 331 -6.86 -0.92 6.09
CA ALA A 331 -7.34 0.29 6.76
C ALA A 331 -8.57 0.92 6.08
N ILE A 332 -8.65 0.86 4.75
CA ILE A 332 -9.79 1.40 3.98
C ILE A 332 -11.06 0.56 4.18
N GLU A 333 -10.90 -0.77 4.30
CA GLU A 333 -12.03 -1.67 4.53
C GLU A 333 -12.55 -1.54 5.96
N GLU A 334 -11.64 -1.39 6.93
CA GLU A 334 -11.97 -1.23 8.35
C GLU A 334 -12.89 -0.04 8.61
N GLU A 335 -12.70 1.08 7.94
CA GLU A 335 -13.52 2.29 8.10
C GLU A 335 -15.00 2.07 7.83
N LYS A 336 -15.33 1.10 6.97
CA LYS A 336 -16.72 0.81 6.59
C LYS A 336 -17.49 0.05 7.68
N PHE A 337 -16.78 -0.59 8.61
CA PHE A 337 -17.35 -1.50 9.59
C PHE A 337 -17.30 -0.95 11.01
N THR A 338 -18.22 -1.44 11.85
CA THR A 338 -18.23 -1.19 13.28
C THR A 338 -17.55 -2.34 14.00
N ILE A 339 -16.43 -2.06 14.69
CA ILE A 339 -15.56 -3.08 15.28
C ILE A 339 -15.55 -2.93 16.79
N ALA A 340 -15.95 -3.99 17.50
CA ALA A 340 -15.92 -4.04 18.95
C ALA A 340 -14.51 -4.29 19.49
N GLN A 341 -14.23 -3.81 20.68
CA GLN A 341 -12.95 -4.03 21.36
C GLN A 341 -12.86 -5.46 21.91
N ALA A 342 -11.63 -6.00 21.97
CA ALA A 342 -11.37 -7.36 22.46
C ALA A 342 -11.74 -7.59 23.93
N ASN A 343 -11.79 -6.53 24.74
CA ASN A 343 -12.15 -6.59 26.17
C ASN A 343 -13.65 -6.58 26.43
N SER A 344 -14.50 -6.56 25.40
CA SER A 344 -15.94 -6.65 25.53
C SER A 344 -16.36 -7.94 26.21
N LYS A 345 -17.34 -7.87 27.14
CA LYS A 345 -17.83 -9.05 27.85
C LYS A 345 -18.66 -9.94 26.92
N ILE A 346 -18.26 -11.20 26.84
CA ILE A 346 -18.86 -12.20 25.96
C ILE A 346 -19.38 -13.34 26.80
N LYS A 347 -20.62 -13.76 26.57
CA LYS A 347 -21.23 -14.96 27.16
C LYS A 347 -20.60 -16.23 26.60
N PRO A 348 -20.64 -17.37 27.29
CA PRO A 348 -20.14 -18.65 26.79
C PRO A 348 -20.75 -19.12 25.46
N ASN A 349 -21.94 -18.62 25.11
CA ASN A 349 -22.60 -18.88 23.83
C ASN A 349 -22.07 -18.00 22.65
N GLY A 350 -21.15 -17.10 22.92
CA GLY A 350 -20.55 -16.19 21.92
C GLY A 350 -21.33 -14.90 21.67
N GLU A 351 -22.34 -14.57 22.46
CA GLU A 351 -23.09 -13.33 22.39
C GLU A 351 -22.54 -12.26 23.34
N PHE A 352 -22.68 -10.99 22.98
CA PHE A 352 -22.35 -9.89 23.88
C PHE A 352 -23.25 -9.88 25.09
N GLU A 353 -22.68 -9.67 26.28
CA GLU A 353 -23.42 -9.57 27.52
C GLU A 353 -24.13 -8.24 27.64
N GLU A 354 -23.50 -7.16 27.22
CA GLU A 354 -23.94 -5.79 27.28
C GLU A 354 -24.69 -5.39 26.00
N ASP A 355 -25.78 -4.61 26.12
CA ASP A 355 -26.53 -4.12 24.94
C ASP A 355 -25.83 -2.99 24.22
N LEU A 356 -25.01 -2.20 24.94
CA LEU A 356 -24.16 -1.15 24.41
C LEU A 356 -22.70 -1.56 24.57
N VAL A 357 -22.00 -1.71 23.46
CA VAL A 357 -20.61 -2.18 23.42
C VAL A 357 -19.71 -1.07 22.91
N ALA A 358 -18.54 -0.93 23.54
CA ALA A 358 -17.49 -0.01 23.07
C ALA A 358 -16.91 -0.50 21.73
N CYS A 359 -16.99 0.34 20.74
CA CYS A 359 -16.56 0.01 19.37
C CYS A 359 -15.85 1.18 18.69
N ARG A 360 -15.20 0.88 17.57
CA ARG A 360 -14.61 1.85 16.65
C ARG A 360 -15.44 1.87 15.36
N LYS A 361 -15.68 3.07 14.84
CA LYS A 361 -16.26 3.31 13.51
C LYS A 361 -15.67 4.60 12.93
N ASN A 362 -15.28 4.57 11.67
CA ASN A 362 -14.64 5.73 11.01
C ASN A 362 -13.54 6.36 11.88
N LEU A 363 -12.62 5.52 12.42
CA LEU A 363 -11.50 5.93 13.27
C LEU A 363 -11.89 6.56 14.63
N ASN A 364 -13.17 6.68 14.95
CA ASN A 364 -13.68 7.23 16.21
C ASN A 364 -14.16 6.14 17.15
N PHE A 365 -13.95 6.35 18.45
CA PHE A 365 -14.50 5.49 19.50
C PHE A 365 -15.92 5.92 19.85
N GLN A 366 -16.83 4.96 19.88
CA GLN A 366 -18.24 5.19 20.21
C GLN A 366 -18.84 3.97 20.90
N LEU A 367 -20.02 4.15 21.51
CA LEU A 367 -20.86 3.06 21.98
C LEU A 367 -21.89 2.74 20.91
N SER A 368 -22.02 1.49 20.54
CA SER A 368 -23.04 1.02 19.58
C SER A 368 -23.81 -0.16 20.13
N SER A 369 -25.04 -0.34 19.63
CA SER A 369 -25.84 -1.52 19.94
C SER A 369 -25.17 -2.78 19.39
N LYS A 370 -25.26 -3.90 20.11
CA LYS A 370 -24.72 -5.21 19.75
C LYS A 370 -25.10 -5.67 18.34
N ASP A 371 -26.30 -5.29 17.86
CA ASP A 371 -26.79 -5.67 16.53
C ASP A 371 -26.13 -4.92 15.37
N GLN A 372 -25.45 -3.79 15.67
CA GLN A 372 -24.75 -2.96 14.70
C GLN A 372 -23.26 -3.28 14.59
N ILE A 373 -22.79 -4.28 15.33
CA ILE A 373 -21.38 -4.67 15.35
C ILE A 373 -21.13 -5.69 14.25
N ASP A 374 -20.18 -5.38 13.38
CA ASP A 374 -19.79 -6.24 12.25
C ASP A 374 -18.63 -7.17 12.60
N TYR A 375 -17.67 -6.67 13.38
CA TYR A 375 -16.44 -7.38 13.76
C TYR A 375 -16.06 -7.12 15.21
N ILE A 376 -15.21 -7.97 15.75
CA ILE A 376 -14.56 -7.82 17.05
C ILE A 376 -13.06 -8.08 16.93
N ASP A 377 -12.25 -7.37 17.72
CA ASP A 377 -10.82 -7.61 17.81
C ASP A 377 -10.52 -9.05 18.28
N VAL A 378 -9.48 -9.66 17.73
CA VAL A 378 -9.11 -11.04 18.09
C VAL A 378 -8.53 -11.11 19.50
N SER A 379 -7.64 -10.18 19.85
CA SER A 379 -6.97 -10.12 21.14
C SER A 379 -6.47 -8.69 21.41
N PRO A 380 -6.37 -8.26 22.69
CA PRO A 380 -5.71 -6.99 23.04
C PRO A 380 -4.26 -6.90 22.60
N LYS A 381 -3.57 -8.04 22.47
CA LYS A 381 -2.17 -8.11 22.01
C LYS A 381 -1.97 -7.65 20.57
N GLN A 382 -3.03 -7.59 19.76
CA GLN A 382 -2.92 -7.13 18.36
C GLN A 382 -2.54 -5.65 18.22
N LEU A 383 -2.71 -4.86 19.27
CA LEU A 383 -2.37 -3.42 19.26
C LEU A 383 -0.85 -3.18 19.23
N VAL A 384 -0.07 -4.04 19.86
CA VAL A 384 1.35 -3.84 20.14
C VAL A 384 2.23 -4.79 19.34
N SER A 385 3.54 -4.45 19.23
CA SER A 385 4.55 -5.31 18.62
C SER A 385 4.90 -6.50 19.52
N VAL A 386 5.69 -7.44 18.98
CA VAL A 386 6.15 -8.60 19.72
C VAL A 386 6.96 -8.21 20.96
N ALA A 387 7.88 -7.25 20.85
CA ALA A 387 8.67 -6.79 21.98
C ALA A 387 7.80 -6.15 23.07
N ALA A 388 6.87 -5.27 22.70
CA ALA A 388 5.95 -4.64 23.65
C ALA A 388 5.00 -5.67 24.28
N ALA A 389 4.56 -6.69 23.55
CA ALA A 389 3.68 -7.75 24.06
C ALA A 389 4.37 -8.67 25.10
N LEU A 390 5.68 -8.66 25.18
CA LEU A 390 6.46 -9.39 26.19
C LEU A 390 6.65 -8.63 27.50
N ILE A 391 6.20 -7.38 27.60
CA ILE A 391 6.28 -6.59 28.83
C ILE A 391 5.10 -6.99 29.74
N PRO A 392 5.38 -7.58 30.93
CA PRO A 392 4.31 -7.88 31.89
C PRO A 392 3.69 -6.59 32.44
N PHE A 393 2.37 -6.57 32.64
CA PHE A 393 1.62 -5.42 33.15
C PHE A 393 1.78 -4.12 32.31
N LEU A 394 1.92 -4.29 31.00
CA LEU A 394 2.12 -3.17 30.08
C LEU A 394 1.03 -2.07 30.20
N GLU A 395 -0.21 -2.49 30.48
CA GLU A 395 -1.36 -1.59 30.67
C GLU A 395 -1.20 -0.61 31.84
N ASN A 396 -0.31 -0.90 32.79
CA ASN A 396 -0.03 -0.06 33.94
C ASN A 396 1.19 0.86 33.74
N ASP A 397 1.92 0.69 32.64
CA ASP A 397 3.13 1.45 32.35
C ASP A 397 2.84 2.68 31.48
N ASP A 398 3.57 3.76 31.74
CA ASP A 398 3.60 4.91 30.83
C ASP A 398 4.22 4.53 29.50
N ALA A 399 3.65 5.08 28.40
CA ALA A 399 4.10 4.78 27.04
C ALA A 399 5.60 5.06 26.82
N ASN A 400 6.13 6.13 27.41
CA ASN A 400 7.56 6.47 27.30
C ASN A 400 8.44 5.41 27.96
N ARG A 401 8.04 4.88 29.11
CA ARG A 401 8.79 3.82 29.80
C ARG A 401 8.66 2.47 29.12
N ALA A 402 7.51 2.17 28.56
CA ALA A 402 7.30 0.98 27.72
C ALA A 402 8.18 1.01 26.44
N LEU A 403 8.32 2.19 25.80
CA LEU A 403 9.22 2.39 24.67
C LEU A 403 10.69 2.10 25.07
N MET A 404 11.15 2.70 26.16
CA MET A 404 12.51 2.45 26.68
C MET A 404 12.70 0.97 27.02
N GLY A 405 11.76 0.34 27.71
CA GLY A 405 11.81 -1.07 28.10
C GLY A 405 11.85 -2.01 26.89
N SER A 406 11.03 -1.79 25.87
CA SER A 406 11.05 -2.60 24.64
C SER A 406 12.40 -2.49 23.91
N ASN A 407 12.99 -1.28 23.87
CA ASN A 407 14.31 -1.07 23.29
C ASN A 407 15.42 -1.77 24.11
N MET A 408 15.33 -1.75 25.44
CA MET A 408 16.32 -2.41 26.33
C MET A 408 16.24 -3.93 26.23
N MET A 409 15.08 -4.55 26.10
CA MET A 409 14.95 -6.00 25.95
C MET A 409 15.74 -6.53 24.77
N ARG A 410 15.86 -5.77 23.69
CA ARG A 410 16.66 -6.16 22.51
C ARG A 410 18.16 -6.15 22.74
N GLN A 411 18.64 -5.49 23.78
CA GLN A 411 20.07 -5.38 24.12
C GLN A 411 20.52 -6.43 25.13
N ALA A 412 19.61 -7.24 25.66
CA ALA A 412 19.91 -8.25 26.67
C ALA A 412 20.83 -9.34 26.11
N VAL A 413 21.92 -9.61 26.80
CA VAL A 413 22.88 -10.67 26.42
C VAL A 413 22.40 -12.01 26.96
N PRO A 414 22.38 -13.09 26.13
CA PRO A 414 22.01 -14.44 26.57
C PRO A 414 22.92 -14.93 27.67
N LEU A 415 22.32 -15.45 28.73
CA LEU A 415 23.08 -16.02 29.88
C LEU A 415 23.57 -17.42 29.58
N LEU A 416 24.64 -17.85 30.24
CA LEU A 416 25.16 -19.22 30.17
C LEU A 416 24.12 -20.27 30.59
N LYS A 417 23.36 -19.97 31.64
CA LYS A 417 22.22 -20.76 32.10
C LYS A 417 20.97 -19.85 32.06
N PRO A 418 20.18 -19.93 30.99
CA PRO A 418 18.94 -19.16 30.93
C PRO A 418 17.93 -19.74 31.91
N GLU A 419 17.15 -18.85 32.52
CA GLU A 419 16.04 -19.18 33.42
C GLU A 419 14.75 -18.59 32.86
N SER A 420 13.60 -19.24 33.10
CA SER A 420 12.30 -18.71 32.73
C SER A 420 11.93 -17.52 33.64
N PRO A 421 11.26 -16.48 33.11
CA PRO A 421 10.82 -15.36 33.93
C PRO A 421 9.77 -15.83 34.97
N LEU A 422 9.80 -15.25 36.16
CA LEU A 422 8.81 -15.53 37.21
C LEU A 422 7.40 -15.08 36.79
N VAL A 423 7.28 -13.99 36.07
CA VAL A 423 6.05 -13.47 35.51
C VAL A 423 6.24 -13.32 33.99
N GLY A 424 5.41 -14.00 33.23
CA GLY A 424 5.40 -13.93 31.77
C GLY A 424 4.05 -13.50 31.22
N THR A 425 4.00 -13.20 29.92
CA THR A 425 2.79 -12.74 29.21
C THR A 425 2.10 -13.87 28.42
N GLY A 426 2.71 -15.05 28.34
CA GLY A 426 2.27 -16.17 27.52
C GLY A 426 2.66 -16.06 26.03
N MET A 427 3.35 -15.00 25.62
CA MET A 427 3.87 -14.84 24.25
C MET A 427 5.26 -15.43 24.06
N GLU A 428 5.94 -15.81 25.13
CA GLU A 428 7.35 -16.24 25.09
C GLU A 428 7.54 -17.50 24.26
N SER A 429 6.68 -18.50 24.44
CA SER A 429 6.75 -19.76 23.70
C SER A 429 6.49 -19.58 22.21
N ASP A 430 5.45 -18.82 21.85
CA ASP A 430 5.06 -18.56 20.46
C ASP A 430 6.15 -17.76 19.76
N THR A 431 6.68 -16.74 20.43
CA THR A 431 7.79 -15.92 19.95
C THR A 431 9.04 -16.76 19.69
N ALA A 432 9.39 -17.68 20.60
CA ALA A 432 10.53 -18.55 20.44
C ALA A 432 10.35 -19.53 19.27
N LEU A 433 9.16 -20.10 19.08
CA LEU A 433 8.84 -21.00 17.96
C LEU A 433 8.92 -20.28 16.61
N ASP A 434 8.37 -19.09 16.52
CA ASP A 434 8.27 -18.32 15.27
C ASP A 434 9.56 -17.56 14.91
N SER A 435 10.49 -17.40 15.86
CA SER A 435 11.76 -16.67 15.65
C SER A 435 12.67 -17.29 14.59
N GLY A 436 12.56 -18.61 14.37
CA GLY A 436 13.48 -19.36 13.53
C GLY A 436 14.87 -19.58 14.15
N VAL A 437 15.11 -19.11 15.38
CA VAL A 437 16.33 -19.40 16.16
C VAL A 437 16.26 -20.79 16.79
N THR A 438 15.07 -21.23 17.15
CA THR A 438 14.79 -22.60 17.61
C THR A 438 14.52 -23.52 16.43
N ILE A 439 14.98 -24.74 16.51
CA ILE A 439 14.73 -25.78 15.51
C ILE A 439 13.44 -26.51 15.89
N VAL A 440 12.45 -26.46 14.99
CA VAL A 440 11.14 -27.10 15.14
C VAL A 440 11.03 -28.27 14.16
N ALA A 441 10.36 -29.35 14.56
CA ALA A 441 10.13 -30.49 13.69
C ALA A 441 9.27 -30.09 12.47
N LYS A 442 9.68 -30.48 11.27
CA LYS A 442 8.98 -30.16 10.01
C LYS A 442 7.70 -30.97 9.80
N ARG A 443 7.64 -32.17 10.39
CA ARG A 443 6.53 -33.12 10.26
C ARG A 443 6.45 -34.02 11.49
N ASN A 444 5.37 -34.76 11.63
CA ASN A 444 5.17 -35.69 12.72
C ASN A 444 6.16 -36.87 12.63
N GLY A 445 6.70 -37.27 13.78
CA GLY A 445 7.67 -38.32 13.86
C GLY A 445 8.00 -38.69 15.29
N VAL A 446 8.87 -39.69 15.46
CA VAL A 446 9.40 -40.15 16.74
C VAL A 446 10.89 -39.92 16.75
N VAL A 447 11.41 -39.39 17.84
CA VAL A 447 12.84 -39.14 18.04
C VAL A 447 13.56 -40.47 18.20
N ASP A 448 14.41 -40.84 17.22
CA ASP A 448 15.16 -42.11 17.21
C ASP A 448 16.49 -41.96 17.93
N LYS A 449 17.26 -40.93 17.60
CA LYS A 449 18.61 -40.71 18.22
C LYS A 449 18.85 -39.24 18.50
N ILE A 450 19.54 -38.97 19.58
CA ILE A 450 19.96 -37.62 20.00
C ILE A 450 21.43 -37.63 20.33
N ASP A 451 22.18 -36.69 19.80
CA ASP A 451 23.49 -36.35 20.27
C ASP A 451 23.63 -34.82 20.49
N GLY A 452 24.74 -34.37 21.02
CA GLY A 452 24.95 -32.95 21.33
C GLY A 452 24.89 -32.01 20.11
N LYS A 453 24.98 -32.53 18.88
CA LYS A 453 25.03 -31.75 17.63
C LYS A 453 23.84 -31.97 16.69
N ARG A 454 23.10 -33.07 16.86
CA ARG A 454 22.00 -33.43 15.96
C ARG A 454 20.91 -34.22 16.66
N ILE A 455 19.71 -34.13 16.11
CA ILE A 455 18.52 -34.91 16.49
C ILE A 455 18.07 -35.66 15.24
N VAL A 456 17.84 -36.94 15.35
CA VAL A 456 17.35 -37.81 14.27
C VAL A 456 15.92 -38.19 14.61
N VAL A 457 15.00 -37.82 13.73
CA VAL A 457 13.56 -38.09 13.87
C VAL A 457 13.12 -39.03 12.77
N LYS A 458 12.49 -40.14 13.15
CA LYS A 458 11.84 -41.06 12.22
C LYS A 458 10.42 -40.56 11.94
N ALA A 459 10.17 -40.19 10.69
CA ALA A 459 8.86 -39.65 10.29
C ALA A 459 7.79 -40.76 10.33
N THR A 460 6.60 -40.43 10.86
CA THR A 460 5.42 -41.29 10.87
C THR A 460 4.50 -41.02 9.67
N ASP A 461 4.55 -39.83 9.08
CA ASP A 461 3.70 -39.35 7.98
C ASP A 461 4.39 -39.46 6.60
N VAL A 462 5.02 -40.60 6.30
CA VAL A 462 5.62 -40.80 4.96
C VAL A 462 4.51 -41.24 4.01
N LYS A 463 4.03 -40.30 3.17
CA LYS A 463 3.00 -40.57 2.16
C LYS A 463 3.55 -41.06 0.83
N ASP A 464 4.80 -40.73 0.50
CA ASP A 464 5.47 -41.07 -0.74
C ASP A 464 6.76 -41.85 -0.52
N LEU A 465 6.95 -42.93 -1.25
CA LEU A 465 8.18 -43.74 -1.25
C LEU A 465 9.45 -42.98 -1.70
N SER A 466 9.25 -41.82 -2.35
CA SER A 466 10.34 -40.91 -2.75
C SER A 466 10.86 -40.02 -1.62
N GLN A 467 10.12 -39.90 -0.51
CA GLN A 467 10.51 -39.08 0.63
C GLN A 467 11.36 -39.89 1.63
N SER A 468 12.43 -39.27 2.14
CA SER A 468 13.22 -39.85 3.22
C SER A 468 12.31 -40.10 4.43
N GLY A 469 12.34 -41.29 4.97
CA GLY A 469 11.66 -41.65 6.22
C GLY A 469 12.31 -41.12 7.48
N VAL A 470 13.41 -40.35 7.33
CA VAL A 470 14.20 -39.83 8.47
C VAL A 470 14.55 -38.38 8.23
N ASP A 471 14.32 -37.53 9.22
CA ASP A 471 14.72 -36.14 9.26
C ASP A 471 15.88 -35.92 10.23
N ILE A 472 16.93 -35.26 9.78
CA ILE A 472 18.12 -34.97 10.60
C ILE A 472 18.16 -33.46 10.86
N TYR A 473 18.10 -33.07 12.14
CA TYR A 473 18.19 -31.70 12.58
C TYR A 473 19.55 -31.41 13.19
N ASN A 474 20.34 -30.54 12.56
CA ASN A 474 21.67 -30.17 13.04
C ASN A 474 21.58 -28.96 13.96
N LEU A 475 22.10 -29.05 15.16
CA LEU A 475 22.11 -28.01 16.17
C LEU A 475 23.33 -27.11 16.02
N SER A 476 23.15 -25.82 16.12
CA SER A 476 24.22 -24.83 16.16
C SER A 476 24.90 -24.85 17.54
N LYS A 477 26.21 -25.03 17.55
CA LYS A 477 27.01 -25.17 18.80
C LYS A 477 28.05 -24.06 18.86
N PHE A 478 27.96 -23.20 19.88
CA PHE A 478 28.97 -22.19 20.22
C PHE A 478 29.38 -21.31 19.04
N LYS A 479 28.40 -20.89 18.23
CA LYS A 479 28.65 -19.97 17.14
C LYS A 479 28.64 -18.54 17.65
N ARG A 480 29.55 -17.74 17.11
CA ARG A 480 29.56 -16.27 17.34
C ARG A 480 28.44 -15.59 16.56
N SER A 481 27.67 -14.73 17.24
CA SER A 481 26.71 -13.85 16.58
C SER A 481 27.37 -12.59 16.03
N ASN A 482 26.62 -11.79 15.30
CA ASN A 482 27.08 -10.50 14.76
C ASN A 482 27.53 -9.53 15.87
N GLN A 483 26.90 -9.57 17.04
CA GLN A 483 27.23 -8.73 18.21
C GLN A 483 28.14 -9.43 19.22
N ASN A 484 28.91 -10.44 18.80
CA ASN A 484 29.83 -11.21 19.65
C ASN A 484 29.16 -11.99 20.81
N THR A 485 27.87 -12.28 20.70
CA THR A 485 27.16 -13.16 21.64
C THR A 485 27.27 -14.62 21.21
N CYS A 486 27.03 -15.55 22.14
CA CYS A 486 27.13 -16.99 21.87
C CYS A 486 25.79 -17.58 21.48
N ILE A 487 25.74 -18.24 20.32
CA ILE A 487 24.59 -19.02 19.87
C ILE A 487 24.89 -20.48 20.14
N ASN A 488 24.14 -21.10 21.07
CA ASN A 488 24.27 -22.50 21.41
C ASN A 488 22.91 -23.15 21.59
N GLN A 489 22.57 -24.09 20.70
CA GLN A 489 21.31 -24.82 20.75
C GLN A 489 21.51 -26.13 21.52
N LYS A 490 20.56 -26.45 22.39
CA LYS A 490 20.52 -27.71 23.15
C LYS A 490 19.26 -28.49 22.79
N PRO A 491 19.33 -29.84 22.72
CA PRO A 491 18.11 -30.62 22.52
C PRO A 491 17.17 -30.46 23.71
N LEU A 492 15.89 -30.21 23.45
CA LEU A 492 14.85 -30.15 24.47
C LEU A 492 14.04 -31.46 24.57
N VAL A 493 14.15 -32.30 23.56
CA VAL A 493 13.43 -33.56 23.42
C VAL A 493 14.30 -34.74 23.92
N LYS A 494 13.65 -35.88 24.21
CA LYS A 494 14.30 -37.14 24.59
C LYS A 494 14.04 -38.18 23.50
N VAL A 495 14.84 -39.25 23.52
CA VAL A 495 14.60 -40.41 22.65
C VAL A 495 13.24 -41.02 22.98
N GLY A 496 12.42 -41.23 21.97
CA GLY A 496 11.05 -41.74 22.08
C GLY A 496 9.94 -40.69 22.12
N ASP A 497 10.26 -39.40 22.23
CA ASP A 497 9.27 -38.30 22.16
C ASP A 497 8.63 -38.24 20.78
#